data_23282f7a21d62f07b1028805987260e6
#
_entry.id   23282f7a21d62f07b1028805987260e6
#
_cell.length_a   1.000
_cell.length_b   1.000
_cell.length_c   1.000
_cell.angle_alpha   90.00
_cell.angle_beta   90.00
_cell.angle_gamma   90.00
#
_symmetry.space_group_name_H-M   'P 1'
#
loop_
_entity.id
_entity.type
_entity.pdbx_description
1 polymer ?
#
loop_
_entity_poly.entity_id
_entity_poly.type
_entity_poly.pdbx_seq_one_letter_code
_entity_poly.pdbx_strand_id
1 'polypeptide(L)'
;MIRVLVALSPRMYRQAVALSIHRNRPGLDVRAATPEEAGREIAGFPPHLLVHNDTAPIPEGSLDGVPWRVEVLYSDSMNARVRADGTVSEAYDMSTEDLLRAVDGAAELAGPG
;
A
#
# COMPACT_ATOMS: atom_id res chain seq x y z
N MET A 1 0.91 13.89 8.88
CA MET A 1 1.66 12.63 8.88
C MET A 1 1.14 11.73 7.76
N ILE A 2 2.02 11.14 7.01
CA ILE A 2 1.65 10.23 5.93
C ILE A 2 1.20 8.89 6.51
N ARG A 3 0.07 8.40 6.03
CA ARG A 3 -0.54 7.16 6.50
C ARG A 3 -0.38 6.08 5.43
N VAL A 4 0.14 4.93 5.83
CA VAL A 4 0.31 3.76 4.97
C VAL A 4 -0.45 2.59 5.58
N LEU A 5 -1.31 1.97 4.80
CA LEU A 5 -2.03 0.77 5.21
C LEU A 5 -1.54 -0.41 4.40
N VAL A 6 -1.11 -1.47 5.09
CA VAL A 6 -0.66 -2.70 4.45
C VAL A 6 -1.71 -3.79 4.70
N ALA A 7 -2.35 -4.24 3.62
CA ALA A 7 -3.42 -5.23 3.66
C ALA A 7 -3.11 -6.40 2.73
N LEU A 8 -1.92 -6.96 2.88
CA LEU A 8 -1.41 -8.06 2.06
C LEU A 8 -1.72 -9.42 2.69
N SER A 9 -1.78 -10.44 1.84
CA SER A 9 -1.80 -11.85 2.23
C SER A 9 -0.56 -12.55 1.67
N PRO A 10 -0.02 -13.54 2.36
CA PRO A 10 -0.41 -14.01 3.69
C PRO A 10 0.08 -13.08 4.81
N ARG A 11 -0.34 -13.37 6.05
CA ARG A 11 -0.02 -12.56 7.23
C ARG A 11 1.48 -12.30 7.38
N MET A 12 2.30 -13.32 7.19
CA MET A 12 3.75 -13.21 7.35
C MET A 12 4.33 -12.16 6.38
N TYR A 13 3.87 -12.16 5.15
CA TYR A 13 4.28 -11.20 4.14
C TYR A 13 3.81 -9.78 4.50
N ARG A 14 2.56 -9.66 4.94
CA ARG A 14 1.99 -8.39 5.41
C ARG A 14 2.81 -7.78 6.52
N GLN A 15 3.17 -8.57 7.53
CA GLN A 15 3.98 -8.09 8.65
C GLN A 15 5.39 -7.70 8.22
N ALA A 16 6.01 -8.47 7.35
CA ALA A 16 7.34 -8.17 6.84
C ALA A 16 7.37 -6.85 6.07
N VAL A 17 6.39 -6.62 5.22
CA VAL A 17 6.28 -5.39 4.43
C VAL A 17 6.03 -4.19 5.33
N ALA A 18 5.08 -4.29 6.25
CA ALA A 18 4.78 -3.21 7.18
C ALA A 18 6.00 -2.84 8.03
N LEU A 19 6.72 -3.84 8.53
CA LEU A 19 7.92 -3.62 9.32
C LEU A 19 9.03 -2.98 8.49
N SER A 20 9.20 -3.42 7.25
CA SER A 20 10.20 -2.85 6.34
C SER A 20 9.95 -1.36 6.09
N ILE A 21 8.71 -0.99 5.82
CA ILE A 21 8.35 0.42 5.62
C ILE A 21 8.61 1.21 6.90
N HIS A 22 8.18 0.70 8.03
CA HIS A 22 8.34 1.38 9.31
C HIS A 22 9.82 1.62 9.65
N ARG A 23 10.67 0.62 9.41
CA ARG A 23 12.12 0.73 9.69
C ARG A 23 12.82 1.73 8.78
N ASN A 24 12.44 1.76 7.52
CA ASN A 24 13.11 2.60 6.53
C ASN A 24 12.53 4.01 6.47
N ARG A 25 11.30 4.19 6.96
CA ARG A 25 10.61 5.49 6.99
C ARG A 25 9.91 5.67 8.34
N PRO A 26 10.67 5.88 9.42
CA PRO A 26 10.11 5.88 10.78
C PRO A 26 9.16 7.06 11.07
N GLY A 27 9.16 8.09 10.24
CA GLY A 27 8.24 9.22 10.39
C GLY A 27 6.85 8.98 9.86
N LEU A 28 6.55 7.80 9.31
CA LEU A 28 5.24 7.50 8.75
C LEU A 28 4.39 6.74 9.76
N ASP A 29 3.06 6.88 9.62
CA ASP A 29 2.11 6.08 10.37
C ASP A 29 1.76 4.85 9.54
N VAL A 30 2.34 3.70 9.87
CA VAL A 30 2.16 2.45 9.14
C VAL A 30 1.27 1.52 9.94
N ARG A 31 0.19 1.05 9.33
CA ARG A 31 -0.73 0.08 9.94
C ARG A 31 -0.90 -1.12 9.04
N ALA A 32 -1.21 -2.25 9.66
CA ALA A 32 -1.50 -3.50 8.95
C ALA A 32 -2.93 -3.94 9.26
N ALA A 33 -3.61 -4.50 8.27
CA ALA A 33 -4.95 -5.03 8.41
C ALA A 33 -5.09 -6.28 7.56
N THR A 34 -6.06 -7.13 7.88
CA THR A 34 -6.38 -8.23 6.98
C THR A 34 -7.04 -7.68 5.72
N PRO A 35 -6.95 -8.38 4.58
CA PRO A 35 -7.64 -7.94 3.37
C PRO A 35 -9.15 -7.77 3.58
N GLU A 36 -9.75 -8.61 4.42
CA GLU A 36 -11.18 -8.58 4.72
C GLU A 36 -11.56 -7.34 5.54
N GLU A 37 -10.64 -6.85 6.35
CA GLU A 37 -10.86 -5.67 7.19
C GLU A 37 -10.48 -4.36 6.51
N ALA A 38 -9.79 -4.43 5.38
CA ALA A 38 -9.18 -3.26 4.75
C ALA A 38 -10.20 -2.17 4.41
N GLY A 39 -11.37 -2.54 3.92
CA GLY A 39 -12.43 -1.56 3.60
C GLY A 39 -12.83 -0.73 4.79
N ARG A 40 -13.00 -1.37 5.94
CA ARG A 40 -13.35 -0.70 7.20
C ARG A 40 -12.21 0.15 7.73
N GLU A 41 -10.98 -0.36 7.63
CA GLU A 41 -9.80 0.36 8.07
C GLU A 41 -9.57 1.62 7.23
N ILE A 42 -9.81 1.56 5.92
CA ILE A 42 -9.70 2.72 5.04
C ILE A 42 -10.65 3.83 5.49
N ALA A 43 -11.86 3.47 5.91
CA ALA A 43 -12.84 4.44 6.38
C ALA A 43 -12.40 5.14 7.67
N GLY A 44 -11.80 4.41 8.60
CA GLY A 44 -11.36 4.95 9.89
C GLY A 44 -9.93 5.51 9.89
N PHE A 45 -9.15 5.14 8.89
CA PHE A 45 -7.74 5.55 8.78
C PHE A 45 -7.46 5.79 7.29
N PRO A 46 -7.96 6.90 6.71
CA PRO A 46 -7.80 7.14 5.27
C PRO A 46 -6.32 7.18 4.87
N PRO A 47 -5.81 6.15 4.19
CA PRO A 47 -4.38 6.08 3.87
C PRO A 47 -4.03 6.95 2.68
N HIS A 48 -2.82 7.46 2.66
CA HIS A 48 -2.25 8.08 1.48
C HIS A 48 -1.73 7.02 0.50
N LEU A 49 -1.28 5.89 1.06
CA LEU A 49 -0.84 4.74 0.30
C LEU A 49 -1.46 3.47 0.86
N LEU A 50 -2.02 2.65 -0.01
CA LEU A 50 -2.53 1.32 0.32
C LEU A 50 -1.69 0.28 -0.41
N VAL A 51 -1.18 -0.72 0.31
CA VAL A 51 -0.49 -1.87 -0.27
C VAL A 51 -1.40 -3.08 -0.11
N HIS A 52 -1.86 -3.66 -1.20
CA HIS A 52 -2.84 -4.74 -1.17
C HIS A 52 -2.62 -5.74 -2.32
N ASN A 53 -3.28 -6.89 -2.25
CA ASN A 53 -3.26 -7.85 -3.35
C ASN A 53 -4.33 -7.50 -4.38
N ASP A 54 -4.11 -7.90 -5.63
CA ASP A 54 -5.08 -7.70 -6.72
C ASP A 54 -6.38 -8.46 -6.50
N THR A 55 -6.32 -9.57 -5.73
CA THR A 55 -7.48 -10.40 -5.40
C THR A 55 -8.12 -10.05 -4.06
N ALA A 56 -7.66 -9.01 -3.39
CA ALA A 56 -8.19 -8.64 -2.08
C ALA A 56 -9.67 -8.25 -2.15
N PRO A 57 -10.50 -8.67 -1.18
CA PRO A 57 -11.94 -8.35 -1.18
C PRO A 57 -12.19 -6.93 -0.66
N ILE A 58 -11.61 -5.94 -1.31
CA ILE A 58 -11.76 -4.53 -0.93
C ILE A 58 -12.75 -3.88 -1.90
N PRO A 59 -13.83 -3.26 -1.40
CA PRO A 59 -14.80 -2.60 -2.28
C PRO A 59 -14.13 -1.50 -3.11
N GLU A 60 -14.47 -1.42 -4.40
CA GLU A 60 -13.92 -0.39 -5.29
C GLU A 60 -14.18 1.02 -4.78
N GLY A 61 -15.34 1.26 -4.19
CA GLY A 61 -15.64 2.56 -3.60
C GLY A 61 -14.68 2.97 -2.50
N SER A 62 -14.15 2.00 -1.75
CA SER A 62 -13.10 2.26 -0.75
C SER A 62 -11.77 2.58 -1.40
N LEU A 63 -11.44 1.90 -2.51
CA LEU A 63 -10.18 2.10 -3.23
C LEU A 63 -10.13 3.46 -3.92
N ASP A 64 -11.26 3.93 -4.42
CA ASP A 64 -11.34 5.20 -5.16
C ASP A 64 -10.89 6.41 -4.34
N GLY A 65 -11.02 6.33 -3.02
CA GLY A 65 -10.59 7.40 -2.12
C GLY A 65 -9.10 7.39 -1.78
N VAL A 66 -8.36 6.38 -2.23
CA VAL A 66 -6.94 6.23 -1.91
C VAL A 66 -6.11 6.73 -3.10
N PRO A 67 -5.30 7.79 -2.92
CA PRO A 67 -4.58 8.39 -4.05
C PRO A 67 -3.46 7.52 -4.62
N TRP A 68 -2.80 6.71 -3.78
CA TRP A 68 -1.71 5.83 -4.23
C TRP A 68 -1.96 4.41 -3.74
N ARG A 69 -1.77 3.44 -4.63
CA ARG A 69 -1.92 2.02 -4.30
C ARG A 69 -0.79 1.21 -4.93
N VAL A 70 -0.25 0.27 -4.16
CA VAL A 70 0.62 -0.77 -4.68
C VAL A 70 -0.18 -2.07 -4.65
N GLU A 71 -0.52 -2.57 -5.84
CA GLU A 71 -1.33 -3.76 -6.03
C GLU A 71 -0.41 -4.93 -6.35
N VAL A 72 -0.14 -5.76 -5.35
CA VAL A 72 0.75 -6.91 -5.50
C VAL A 72 -0.04 -8.08 -6.10
N LEU A 73 0.47 -8.67 -7.16
CA LEU A 73 -0.20 -9.78 -7.82
C LEU A 73 -0.14 -11.02 -6.93
N TYR A 74 -1.29 -11.56 -6.59
CA TYR A 74 -1.38 -12.70 -5.66
C TYR A 74 -0.72 -13.96 -6.23
N SER A 75 -0.92 -14.20 -7.52
CA SER A 75 -0.33 -15.36 -8.19
C SER A 75 1.16 -15.20 -8.50
N ASP A 76 1.66 -13.97 -8.41
CA ASP A 76 3.06 -13.65 -8.69
C ASP A 76 3.46 -12.47 -7.81
N SER A 77 3.82 -12.77 -6.57
CA SER A 77 4.09 -11.76 -5.54
C SER A 77 5.34 -10.91 -5.79
N MET A 78 6.13 -11.25 -6.80
CA MET A 78 7.28 -10.43 -7.18
C MET A 78 6.89 -9.27 -8.09
N ASN A 79 5.69 -9.32 -8.66
CA ASN A 79 5.20 -8.30 -9.56
C ASN A 79 4.07 -7.50 -8.93
N ALA A 80 3.98 -6.23 -9.27
CA ALA A 80 2.98 -5.33 -8.72
C ALA A 80 2.60 -4.25 -9.73
N ARG A 81 1.45 -3.62 -9.49
CA ARG A 81 1.05 -2.41 -10.19
C ARG A 81 1.02 -1.26 -9.21
N VAL A 82 1.62 -0.15 -9.59
CA VAL A 82 1.57 1.07 -8.79
C VAL A 82 0.54 2.00 -9.44
N ARG A 83 -0.52 2.30 -8.71
CA ARG A 83 -1.58 3.20 -9.15
C ARG A 83 -1.45 4.51 -8.39
N ALA A 84 -1.18 5.57 -9.12
CA ALA A 84 -0.92 6.88 -8.55
C ALA A 84 -1.67 7.94 -9.33
N ASP A 85 -2.64 8.58 -8.70
CA ASP A 85 -3.35 9.74 -9.23
C ASP A 85 -3.82 9.55 -10.69
N GLY A 86 -4.44 8.41 -10.96
CA GLY A 86 -4.96 8.08 -12.29
C GLY A 86 -3.99 7.42 -13.24
N THR A 87 -2.72 7.31 -12.89
CA THR A 87 -1.74 6.59 -13.69
C THR A 87 -1.49 5.19 -13.12
N VAL A 88 -1.16 4.26 -14.01
CA VAL A 88 -0.84 2.88 -13.62
C VAL A 88 0.53 2.54 -14.17
N SER A 89 1.42 2.10 -13.32
CA SER A 89 2.75 1.61 -13.70
C SER A 89 2.88 0.17 -13.25
N GLU A 90 3.59 -0.64 -14.03
CA GLU A 90 3.88 -2.02 -13.64
C GLU A 90 5.30 -2.13 -13.11
N ALA A 91 5.47 -2.89 -12.05
CA ALA A 91 6.78 -3.18 -11.46
C ALA A 91 7.00 -4.68 -11.50
N TYR A 92 8.06 -5.10 -12.17
CA TYR A 92 8.46 -6.51 -12.25
C TYR A 92 9.57 -6.74 -11.24
N ASP A 93 9.51 -7.88 -10.54
CA ASP A 93 10.46 -8.22 -9.48
C ASP A 93 10.58 -7.08 -8.45
N MET A 94 9.43 -6.64 -7.92
CA MET A 94 9.39 -5.50 -7.00
C MET A 94 10.27 -5.75 -5.78
N SER A 95 11.29 -4.92 -5.62
CA SER A 95 12.19 -4.95 -4.48
C SER A 95 11.67 -4.05 -3.35
N THR A 96 12.33 -4.14 -2.19
CA THR A 96 12.06 -3.21 -1.08
C THR A 96 12.29 -1.76 -1.52
N GLU A 97 13.31 -1.50 -2.32
CA GLU A 97 13.59 -0.16 -2.83
C GLU A 97 12.47 0.36 -3.72
N ASP A 98 11.90 -0.50 -4.58
CA ASP A 98 10.77 -0.12 -5.42
C ASP A 98 9.55 0.24 -4.59
N LEU A 99 9.30 -0.54 -3.54
CA LEU A 99 8.21 -0.27 -2.61
C LEU A 99 8.42 1.07 -1.88
N LEU A 100 9.62 1.33 -1.40
CA LEU A 100 9.95 2.58 -0.71
C LEU A 100 9.86 3.79 -1.66
N ARG A 101 10.17 3.59 -2.93
CA ARG A 101 9.97 4.64 -3.94
C ARG A 101 8.50 5.01 -4.09
N ALA A 102 7.61 4.00 -4.07
CA ALA A 102 6.18 4.26 -4.09
C ALA A 102 5.71 4.99 -2.84
N VAL A 103 6.26 4.63 -1.68
CA VAL A 103 5.98 5.32 -0.41
C VAL A 103 6.40 6.78 -0.49
N ASP A 104 7.59 7.05 -1.00
CA ASP A 104 8.12 8.41 -1.14
C ASP A 104 7.29 9.22 -2.13
N GLY A 105 6.84 8.61 -3.22
CA GLY A 105 5.96 9.26 -4.19
C GLY A 105 4.63 9.65 -3.57
N ALA A 106 4.04 8.78 -2.77
CA ALA A 106 2.79 9.09 -2.07
C ALA A 106 2.98 10.22 -1.06
N ALA A 107 4.14 10.24 -0.38
CA ALA A 107 4.46 11.32 0.57
C ALA A 107 4.61 12.67 -0.14
N GLU A 108 5.21 12.69 -1.32
CA GLU A 108 5.32 13.92 -2.12
C GLU A 108 3.95 14.40 -2.57
N LEU A 109 3.09 13.49 -3.02
CA LEU A 109 1.74 13.84 -3.47
C LEU A 109 0.90 14.43 -2.34
N ALA A 110 1.05 13.88 -1.14
CA ALA A 110 0.33 14.38 0.03
C ALA A 110 0.84 15.75 0.50
N GLY A 111 2.03 16.14 0.05
CA GLY A 111 2.65 17.41 0.40
C GLY A 111 3.31 17.41 1.77
N PRO A 112 4.03 18.49 2.09
CA PRO A 112 4.66 18.66 3.39
C PRO A 112 3.60 19.00 4.42
N GLY A 113 3.35 18.14 5.32
CA GLY A 113 2.33 18.51 6.28
C GLY A 113 1.92 17.45 7.19
#